data_c3db1710ea03c0fe900d344159722fce
#
_entry.id   c3db1710ea03c0fe900d344159722fce
#
_cell.length_a   1.000
_cell.length_b   1.000
_cell.length_c   1.000
_cell.angle_alpha   90.00
_cell.angle_beta   90.00
_cell.angle_gamma   90.00
#
_symmetry.space_group_name_H-M   'P 1'
#
loop_
_entity.id
_entity.type
_entity.pdbx_description
1 polymer ?
#
loop_
_entity_poly.entity_id
_entity_poly.type
_entity_poly.pdbx_seq_one_letter_code
_entity_poly.pdbx_strand_id
1 'polypeptide(L)'
;MSIKKKFSSLPADQDAAIAEVEAILRHKRWQMPFKRGLDIVASAFGLLILTPVFLGVALAIKLDDGGPVFYRQLRVGRNGKPFSILKFRTMVQNADRAGLPLTVGADPRVTKVGQLLRRTKLDELAQLMNVLRGEMSLVGPRPEVLRYVDMYDPLQRMALRLRPGVTDPASIRYRDETRCWVPPPIRSGLISIR
;
A
#
# COMPACT_ATOMS: atom_id res chain seq x y z
N MET A 1 -3.42 17.69 20.20
CA MET A 1 -4.86 17.61 19.86
C MET A 1 -5.19 16.16 19.58
N SER A 2 -5.91 15.50 20.50
CA SER A 2 -6.01 14.03 20.59
C SER A 2 -6.76 13.41 19.41
N ILE A 3 -6.17 12.35 18.83
CA ILE A 3 -6.71 11.56 17.71
C ILE A 3 -8.11 11.00 18.02
N LYS A 4 -8.40 10.67 19.29
CA LYS A 4 -9.72 10.22 19.72
C LYS A 4 -10.87 11.21 19.41
N LYS A 5 -10.59 12.52 19.41
CA LYS A 5 -11.62 13.56 19.17
C LYS A 5 -12.07 13.66 17.71
N LYS A 6 -11.27 13.17 16.73
CA LYS A 6 -11.61 13.26 15.31
C LYS A 6 -12.36 12.02 14.80
N PHE A 7 -12.25 10.88 15.50
CA PHE A 7 -13.01 9.67 15.18
C PHE A 7 -14.35 9.57 15.93
N SER A 8 -14.54 10.33 17.01
CA SER A 8 -15.83 10.38 17.72
C SER A 8 -16.88 11.24 17.03
N SER A 9 -16.55 11.87 15.91
CA SER A 9 -17.47 12.68 15.09
C SER A 9 -17.82 12.01 13.76
N LEU A 10 -17.59 10.70 13.60
CA LEU A 10 -18.24 9.96 12.51
C LEU A 10 -19.75 9.96 12.79
N PRO A 11 -20.58 10.36 11.82
CA PRO A 11 -22.01 10.32 11.99
C PRO A 11 -22.43 8.90 12.37
N ALA A 12 -23.33 8.78 13.33
CA ALA A 12 -23.89 7.49 13.77
C ALA A 12 -24.63 6.77 12.62
N ASP A 13 -24.94 7.50 11.57
CA ASP A 13 -25.55 7.04 10.34
C ASP A 13 -24.50 6.91 9.23
N GLN A 14 -24.18 5.67 8.85
CA GLN A 14 -23.27 5.37 7.75
C GLN A 14 -23.76 5.95 6.42
N ASP A 15 -25.06 6.03 6.21
CA ASP A 15 -25.64 6.54 4.97
C ASP A 15 -25.39 8.05 4.82
N ALA A 16 -25.45 8.82 5.91
CA ALA A 16 -25.10 10.23 5.92
C ALA A 16 -23.62 10.45 5.60
N ALA A 17 -22.72 9.62 6.17
CA ALA A 17 -21.30 9.68 5.89
C ALA A 17 -20.98 9.35 4.43
N ILE A 18 -21.65 8.35 3.85
CA ILE A 18 -21.52 7.98 2.44
C ILE A 18 -21.97 9.14 1.56
N ALA A 19 -23.12 9.75 1.85
CA ALA A 19 -23.65 10.87 1.10
C ALA A 19 -22.70 12.08 1.12
N GLU A 20 -22.09 12.39 2.27
CA GLU A 20 -21.10 13.46 2.41
C GLU A 20 -19.87 13.18 1.55
N VAL A 21 -19.30 11.96 1.63
CA VAL A 21 -18.13 11.56 0.80
C VAL A 21 -18.49 11.65 -0.68
N GLU A 22 -19.67 11.20 -1.10
CA GLU A 22 -20.14 11.33 -2.50
C GLU A 22 -20.25 12.77 -2.96
N ALA A 23 -20.78 13.65 -2.13
CA ALA A 23 -20.88 15.08 -2.44
C ALA A 23 -19.49 15.70 -2.64
N ILE A 24 -18.53 15.39 -1.75
CA ILE A 24 -17.14 15.84 -1.87
C ILE A 24 -16.50 15.32 -3.17
N LEU A 25 -16.65 14.04 -3.49
CA LEU A 25 -16.09 13.43 -4.70
C LEU A 25 -16.69 14.05 -5.97
N ARG A 26 -17.99 14.34 -5.95
CA ARG A 26 -18.71 14.99 -7.06
C ARG A 26 -18.22 16.42 -7.26
N HIS A 27 -18.12 17.19 -6.19
CA HIS A 27 -17.61 18.56 -6.23
C HIS A 27 -16.18 18.65 -6.74
N LYS A 28 -15.30 17.74 -6.34
CA LYS A 28 -13.88 17.71 -6.74
C LYS A 28 -13.61 16.98 -8.06
N ARG A 29 -14.65 16.53 -8.77
CA ARG A 29 -14.49 15.71 -9.98
C ARG A 29 -13.69 16.43 -11.09
N TRP A 30 -13.80 17.73 -11.20
CA TRP A 30 -13.08 18.53 -12.19
C TRP A 30 -11.56 18.56 -11.92
N GLN A 31 -11.11 18.35 -10.68
CA GLN A 31 -9.69 18.29 -10.31
C GLN A 31 -9.01 16.98 -10.72
N MET A 32 -9.80 15.93 -10.98
CA MET A 32 -9.26 14.59 -11.28
C MET A 32 -8.41 14.54 -12.56
N PRO A 33 -8.79 15.16 -13.70
CA PRO A 33 -7.95 15.16 -14.89
C PRO A 33 -6.64 15.96 -14.69
N PHE A 34 -6.70 17.10 -13.99
CA PHE A 34 -5.51 17.89 -13.66
C PHE A 34 -4.54 17.09 -12.77
N LYS A 35 -5.07 16.48 -11.70
CA LYS A 35 -4.29 15.58 -10.84
C LYS A 35 -3.67 14.45 -11.65
N ARG A 36 -4.41 13.87 -12.60
CA ARG A 36 -3.89 12.80 -13.46
C ARG A 36 -2.75 13.29 -14.35
N GLY A 37 -2.83 14.48 -14.90
CA GLY A 37 -1.73 15.11 -15.63
C GLY A 37 -0.47 15.23 -14.79
N LEU A 38 -0.59 15.75 -13.55
CA LEU A 38 0.52 15.83 -12.61
C LEU A 38 1.09 14.45 -12.25
N ASP A 39 0.24 13.45 -12.00
CA ASP A 39 0.68 12.08 -11.72
C ASP A 39 1.54 11.51 -12.87
N ILE A 40 1.13 11.73 -14.14
CA ILE A 40 1.85 11.25 -15.32
C ILE A 40 3.21 11.95 -15.44
N VAL A 41 3.21 13.29 -15.41
CA VAL A 41 4.44 14.09 -15.57
C VAL A 41 5.45 13.76 -14.47
N ALA A 42 5.00 13.76 -13.21
CA ALA A 42 5.89 13.48 -12.09
C ALA A 42 6.41 12.04 -12.11
N SER A 43 5.58 11.06 -12.49
CA SER A 43 6.02 9.66 -12.59
C SER A 43 6.97 9.43 -13.75
N ALA A 44 6.74 10.05 -14.92
CA ALA A 44 7.64 9.97 -16.07
C ALA A 44 9.01 10.59 -15.75
N PHE A 45 9.01 11.77 -15.16
CA PHE A 45 10.22 12.46 -14.72
C PHE A 45 10.96 11.67 -13.63
N GLY A 46 10.21 11.15 -12.63
CA GLY A 46 10.77 10.30 -11.59
C GLY A 46 11.43 9.04 -12.16
N LEU A 47 10.78 8.34 -13.09
CA LEU A 47 11.35 7.17 -13.75
C LEU A 47 12.61 7.50 -14.55
N LEU A 48 12.62 8.63 -15.25
CA LEU A 48 13.79 9.09 -16.01
C LEU A 48 15.00 9.32 -15.09
N ILE A 49 14.81 10.07 -13.99
CA ILE A 49 15.89 10.37 -13.03
C ILE A 49 16.33 9.09 -12.29
N LEU A 50 15.38 8.22 -11.93
CA LEU A 50 15.67 7.00 -11.18
C LEU A 50 16.15 5.84 -12.05
N THR A 51 16.24 6.00 -13.39
CA THR A 51 16.73 4.96 -14.29
C THR A 51 18.07 4.34 -13.85
N PRO A 52 19.12 5.11 -13.50
CA PRO A 52 20.38 4.51 -13.04
C PRO A 52 20.22 3.71 -11.75
N VAL A 53 19.35 4.17 -10.82
CA VAL A 53 19.04 3.43 -9.59
C VAL A 53 18.32 2.13 -9.92
N PHE A 54 17.36 2.15 -10.84
CA PHE A 54 16.63 0.94 -11.28
C PHE A 54 17.55 -0.07 -11.91
N LEU A 55 18.48 0.36 -12.74
CA LEU A 55 19.51 -0.52 -13.34
C LEU A 55 20.42 -1.13 -12.27
N GLY A 56 20.88 -0.34 -11.30
CA GLY A 56 21.69 -0.82 -10.17
C GLY A 56 20.94 -1.83 -9.31
N VAL A 57 19.68 -1.56 -8.97
CA VAL A 57 18.81 -2.48 -8.22
C VAL A 57 18.55 -3.75 -9.03
N ALA A 58 18.27 -3.65 -10.32
CA ALA A 58 18.05 -4.81 -11.17
C ALA A 58 19.28 -5.71 -11.26
N LEU A 59 20.46 -5.12 -11.39
CA LEU A 59 21.72 -5.85 -11.39
C LEU A 59 21.97 -6.51 -10.02
N ALA A 60 21.76 -5.79 -8.91
CA ALA A 60 21.93 -6.34 -7.57
C ALA A 60 21.02 -7.55 -7.33
N ILE A 61 19.73 -7.48 -7.73
CA ILE A 61 18.81 -8.61 -7.62
C ILE A 61 19.27 -9.78 -8.49
N LYS A 62 19.76 -9.51 -9.71
CA LYS A 62 20.27 -10.56 -10.60
C LYS A 62 21.51 -11.26 -10.06
N LEU A 63 22.38 -10.55 -9.39
CA LEU A 63 23.60 -11.10 -8.78
C LEU A 63 23.30 -11.84 -7.45
N ASP A 64 22.22 -11.49 -6.75
CA ASP A 64 21.86 -12.09 -5.45
C ASP A 64 21.29 -13.52 -5.61
N ASP A 65 20.31 -13.73 -6.53
CA ASP A 65 19.66 -15.04 -6.72
C ASP A 65 19.27 -15.38 -8.17
N GLY A 66 19.66 -14.56 -9.14
CA GLY A 66 19.46 -14.81 -10.59
C GLY A 66 18.03 -14.70 -11.10
N GLY A 67 17.04 -14.56 -10.24
CA GLY A 67 15.62 -14.59 -10.59
C GLY A 67 15.07 -13.29 -11.23
N PRO A 68 13.74 -13.16 -11.40
CA PRO A 68 13.11 -11.98 -12.00
C PRO A 68 13.32 -10.73 -11.12
N VAL A 69 13.58 -9.58 -11.77
CA VAL A 69 13.80 -8.30 -11.09
C VAL A 69 12.54 -7.79 -10.40
N PHE A 70 11.38 -7.95 -11.05
CA PHE A 70 10.12 -7.47 -10.56
C PHE A 70 9.26 -8.59 -9.97
N TYR A 71 8.62 -8.28 -8.86
CA TYR A 71 7.55 -9.05 -8.26
C TYR A 71 6.21 -8.39 -8.60
N ARG A 72 5.20 -9.20 -8.88
CA ARG A 72 3.83 -8.76 -9.18
C ARG A 72 2.88 -9.36 -8.17
N GLN A 73 2.02 -8.52 -7.60
CA GLN A 73 1.00 -8.95 -6.67
C GLN A 73 -0.36 -8.39 -7.07
N LEU A 74 -1.37 -9.26 -7.10
CA LEU A 74 -2.73 -8.84 -7.41
C LEU A 74 -3.30 -7.99 -6.27
N ARG A 75 -3.83 -6.83 -6.61
CA ARG A 75 -4.46 -5.88 -5.70
C ARG A 75 -5.75 -5.35 -6.29
N VAL A 76 -6.60 -4.76 -5.45
CA VAL A 76 -7.83 -4.12 -5.89
C VAL A 76 -7.57 -2.64 -6.14
N GLY A 77 -7.94 -2.19 -7.32
CA GLY A 77 -7.81 -0.82 -7.76
C GLY A 77 -9.13 -0.07 -7.79
N ARG A 78 -9.15 1.01 -8.58
CA ARG A 78 -10.31 1.88 -8.72
C ARG A 78 -11.53 1.12 -9.22
N ASN A 79 -12.70 1.39 -8.62
CA ASN A 79 -13.99 0.73 -8.90
C ASN A 79 -13.96 -0.79 -8.72
N GLY A 80 -13.10 -1.30 -7.82
CA GLY A 80 -13.00 -2.73 -7.56
C GLY A 80 -12.26 -3.53 -8.64
N LYS A 81 -11.68 -2.89 -9.66
CA LYS A 81 -10.97 -3.58 -10.74
C LYS A 81 -9.62 -4.12 -10.24
N PRO A 82 -9.33 -5.41 -10.42
CA PRO A 82 -8.04 -5.95 -10.03
C PRO A 82 -6.93 -5.44 -10.95
N PHE A 83 -5.74 -5.21 -10.39
CA PHE A 83 -4.52 -4.88 -11.13
C PHE A 83 -3.30 -5.51 -10.48
N SER A 84 -2.19 -5.59 -11.20
CA SER A 84 -0.92 -6.12 -10.69
C SER A 84 -0.01 -4.98 -10.23
N ILE A 85 0.12 -4.82 -8.90
CA ILE A 85 1.10 -3.88 -8.35
C ILE A 85 2.52 -4.40 -8.62
N LEU A 86 3.41 -3.52 -9.06
CA LEU A 86 4.81 -3.82 -9.33
C LEU A 86 5.67 -3.43 -8.15
N LYS A 87 6.57 -4.32 -7.76
CA LYS A 87 7.64 -4.04 -6.78
C LYS A 87 8.95 -4.65 -7.26
N PHE A 88 10.08 -4.12 -6.80
CA PHE A 88 11.30 -4.89 -6.92
C PHE A 88 11.23 -6.12 -6.02
N ARG A 89 11.76 -7.24 -6.51
CA ARG A 89 11.75 -8.48 -5.74
C ARG A 89 12.70 -8.39 -4.56
N THR A 90 12.20 -8.73 -3.38
CA THR A 90 12.92 -8.69 -2.11
C THR A 90 13.00 -10.04 -1.42
N MET A 91 12.39 -11.07 -1.99
CA MET A 91 12.35 -12.43 -1.46
C MET A 91 12.90 -13.42 -2.49
N VAL A 92 13.37 -14.57 -2.00
CA VAL A 92 13.80 -15.70 -2.85
C VAL A 92 12.67 -16.16 -3.79
N GLN A 93 13.05 -16.87 -4.86
CA GLN A 93 12.06 -17.43 -5.79
C GLN A 93 11.12 -18.39 -5.05
N ASN A 94 9.82 -18.35 -5.41
CA ASN A 94 8.76 -19.17 -4.83
C ASN A 94 8.51 -18.96 -3.32
N ALA A 95 8.94 -17.82 -2.74
CA ALA A 95 8.68 -17.47 -1.34
C ALA A 95 7.20 -17.55 -0.95
N ASP A 96 6.28 -17.29 -1.90
CA ASP A 96 4.83 -17.37 -1.68
C ASP A 96 4.33 -18.80 -1.38
N ARG A 97 5.08 -19.83 -1.81
CA ARG A 97 4.77 -21.25 -1.55
C ARG A 97 5.34 -21.74 -0.22
N ALA A 98 6.31 -21.01 0.34
CA ALA A 98 7.11 -21.46 1.47
C ALA A 98 6.64 -20.94 2.84
N GLY A 99 5.51 -20.26 2.95
CA GLY A 99 5.08 -19.73 4.25
C GLY A 99 3.85 -18.84 4.25
N LEU A 100 3.58 -18.26 5.42
CA LEU A 100 2.44 -17.37 5.66
C LEU A 100 2.49 -16.10 4.78
N PRO A 101 1.33 -15.55 4.38
CA PRO A 101 1.22 -14.33 3.56
C PRO A 101 1.83 -13.08 4.22
N LEU A 102 1.98 -13.08 5.54
CA LEU A 102 2.51 -11.96 6.32
C LEU A 102 3.97 -12.22 6.70
N THR A 103 4.82 -11.22 6.40
CA THR A 103 6.21 -11.18 6.85
C THR A 103 6.24 -10.61 8.27
N VAL A 104 6.63 -11.41 9.26
CA VAL A 104 6.76 -10.99 10.65
C VAL A 104 8.22 -11.13 11.08
N GLY A 105 8.83 -10.03 11.54
CA GLY A 105 10.21 -10.05 12.05
C GLY A 105 11.27 -10.38 10.99
N ALA A 106 12.31 -11.11 11.38
CA ALA A 106 13.38 -11.57 10.49
C ALA A 106 12.93 -12.77 9.66
N ASP A 107 12.28 -12.52 8.52
CA ASP A 107 11.81 -13.57 7.61
C ASP A 107 12.98 -14.11 6.77
N PRO A 108 13.34 -15.41 6.88
CA PRO A 108 14.45 -16.00 6.16
C PRO A 108 14.29 -16.02 4.63
N ARG A 109 13.07 -15.77 4.13
CA ARG A 109 12.80 -15.66 2.69
C ARG A 109 13.28 -14.35 2.09
N VAL A 110 13.58 -13.34 2.92
CA VAL A 110 14.05 -12.04 2.44
C VAL A 110 15.53 -12.09 2.11
N THR A 111 15.89 -11.78 0.86
CA THR A 111 17.31 -11.78 0.42
C THR A 111 18.09 -10.63 1.07
N LYS A 112 19.42 -10.66 1.01
CA LYS A 112 20.27 -9.59 1.57
C LYS A 112 19.98 -8.24 0.86
N VAL A 113 19.90 -8.27 -0.47
CA VAL A 113 19.51 -7.10 -1.27
C VAL A 113 18.09 -6.69 -0.93
N GLY A 114 17.18 -7.65 -0.77
CA GLY A 114 15.79 -7.41 -0.39
C GLY A 114 15.63 -6.70 0.95
N GLN A 115 16.45 -7.00 1.95
CA GLN A 115 16.46 -6.30 3.23
C GLN A 115 16.79 -4.82 3.06
N LEU A 116 17.82 -4.49 2.27
CA LEU A 116 18.19 -3.11 1.96
C LEU A 116 17.05 -2.38 1.25
N LEU A 117 16.47 -3.00 0.21
CA LEU A 117 15.38 -2.42 -0.57
C LEU A 117 14.16 -2.10 0.30
N ARG A 118 13.74 -3.01 1.19
CA ARG A 118 12.63 -2.81 2.12
C ARG A 118 12.91 -1.70 3.14
N ARG A 119 14.13 -1.70 3.69
CA ARG A 119 14.55 -0.67 4.66
C ARG A 119 14.55 0.73 4.06
N THR A 120 14.96 0.86 2.80
CA THR A 120 15.01 2.13 2.08
C THR A 120 13.71 2.45 1.31
N LYS A 121 12.74 1.53 1.29
CA LYS A 121 11.48 1.63 0.50
C LYS A 121 11.72 1.74 -1.02
N LEU A 122 12.91 1.41 -1.50
CA LEU A 122 13.22 1.40 -2.93
C LEU A 122 12.43 0.33 -3.69
N ASP A 123 12.02 -0.75 -3.01
CA ASP A 123 11.20 -1.81 -3.60
C ASP A 123 9.88 -1.30 -4.17
N GLU A 124 9.31 -0.25 -3.60
CA GLU A 124 8.03 0.32 -4.04
C GLU A 124 8.15 1.34 -5.19
N LEU A 125 9.37 1.80 -5.54
CA LEU A 125 9.56 2.76 -6.64
C LEU A 125 9.10 2.22 -8.00
N ALA A 126 9.11 0.90 -8.20
CA ALA A 126 8.57 0.27 -9.41
C ALA A 126 7.09 0.58 -9.65
N GLN A 127 6.34 0.98 -8.60
CA GLN A 127 4.93 1.38 -8.72
C GLN A 127 4.72 2.64 -9.57
N LEU A 128 5.76 3.47 -9.78
CA LEU A 128 5.68 4.58 -10.73
C LEU A 128 5.26 4.13 -12.14
N MET A 129 5.60 2.89 -12.52
CA MET A 129 5.12 2.30 -13.77
C MET A 129 3.60 2.03 -13.75
N ASN A 130 3.04 1.62 -12.59
CA ASN A 130 1.59 1.48 -12.44
C ASN A 130 0.89 2.85 -12.50
N VAL A 131 1.54 3.91 -11.98
CA VAL A 131 1.00 5.27 -12.11
C VAL A 131 0.95 5.68 -13.58
N LEU A 132 2.00 5.48 -14.37
CA LEU A 132 1.97 5.79 -15.80
C LEU A 132 0.89 5.01 -16.56
N ARG A 133 0.68 3.73 -16.22
CA ARG A 133 -0.38 2.89 -16.82
C ARG A 133 -1.79 3.32 -16.43
N GLY A 134 -1.94 4.19 -15.40
CA GLY A 134 -3.24 4.66 -14.91
C GLY A 134 -3.90 3.75 -13.90
N GLU A 135 -3.24 2.70 -13.46
CA GLU A 135 -3.71 1.78 -12.44
C GLU A 135 -3.62 2.40 -11.04
N MET A 136 -2.60 3.26 -10.84
CA MET A 136 -2.32 3.96 -9.59
C MET A 136 -2.22 5.48 -9.77
N SER A 137 -2.10 6.18 -8.66
CA SER A 137 -1.80 7.60 -8.49
C SER A 137 -0.60 7.75 -7.55
N LEU A 138 0.10 8.88 -7.56
CA LEU A 138 1.17 9.14 -6.58
C LEU A 138 0.61 9.17 -5.15
N VAL A 139 -0.53 9.84 -4.98
CA VAL A 139 -1.21 9.96 -3.68
C VAL A 139 -2.64 9.43 -3.80
N GLY A 140 -3.00 8.49 -2.96
CA GLY A 140 -4.33 7.87 -2.92
C GLY A 140 -4.43 6.82 -1.82
N PRO A 141 -5.57 6.16 -1.64
CA PRO A 141 -5.73 5.10 -0.66
C PRO A 141 -4.81 3.93 -0.97
N ARG A 142 -4.29 3.25 0.06
CA ARG A 142 -3.41 2.08 -0.11
C ARG A 142 -4.17 0.94 -0.80
N PRO A 143 -3.60 0.31 -1.86
CA PRO A 143 -4.25 -0.81 -2.53
C PRO A 143 -4.24 -2.07 -1.66
N GLU A 144 -5.42 -2.63 -1.42
CA GLU A 144 -5.59 -3.83 -0.61
C GLU A 144 -5.71 -5.10 -1.46
N VAL A 145 -5.50 -6.26 -0.85
CA VAL A 145 -5.78 -7.57 -1.46
C VAL A 145 -7.28 -7.84 -1.44
N LEU A 146 -7.77 -8.60 -2.42
CA LEU A 146 -9.19 -8.88 -2.59
C LEU A 146 -9.85 -9.41 -1.30
N ARG A 147 -9.18 -10.33 -0.61
CA ARG A 147 -9.67 -10.90 0.66
C ARG A 147 -10.07 -9.87 1.70
N TYR A 148 -9.34 -8.76 1.83
CA TYR A 148 -9.68 -7.69 2.79
C TYR A 148 -10.77 -6.77 2.24
N VAL A 149 -10.77 -6.52 0.93
CA VAL A 149 -11.81 -5.69 0.29
C VAL A 149 -13.19 -6.35 0.37
N ASP A 150 -13.25 -7.68 0.37
CA ASP A 150 -14.51 -8.42 0.54
C ASP A 150 -15.15 -8.17 1.91
N MET A 151 -14.33 -7.86 2.92
CA MET A 151 -14.78 -7.54 4.30
C MET A 151 -15.10 -6.07 4.50
N TYR A 152 -14.91 -5.20 3.49
CA TYR A 152 -15.17 -3.78 3.60
C TYR A 152 -16.66 -3.50 3.80
N ASP A 153 -16.94 -2.65 4.79
CA ASP A 153 -18.26 -2.03 4.94
C ASP A 153 -18.56 -1.03 3.80
N PRO A 154 -19.81 -0.57 3.65
CA PRO A 154 -20.19 0.37 2.59
C PRO A 154 -19.36 1.65 2.57
N LEU A 155 -19.01 2.21 3.74
CA LEU A 155 -18.22 3.43 3.86
C LEU A 155 -16.75 3.18 3.43
N GLN A 156 -16.14 2.08 3.84
CA GLN A 156 -14.80 1.69 3.42
C GLN A 156 -14.71 1.46 1.91
N ARG A 157 -15.77 0.91 1.30
CA ARG A 157 -15.85 0.73 -0.16
C ARG A 157 -15.79 2.04 -0.94
N MET A 158 -16.11 3.18 -0.33
CA MET A 158 -15.98 4.49 -0.96
C MET A 158 -14.52 4.82 -1.33
N ALA A 159 -13.53 4.28 -0.60
CA ALA A 159 -12.11 4.42 -0.96
C ALA A 159 -11.80 3.84 -2.36
N LEU A 160 -12.53 2.81 -2.79
CA LEU A 160 -12.35 2.20 -4.11
C LEU A 160 -12.81 3.10 -5.27
N ARG A 161 -13.51 4.18 -5.02
CA ARG A 161 -13.85 5.17 -6.07
C ARG A 161 -12.64 5.99 -6.53
N LEU A 162 -11.58 6.01 -5.72
CA LEU A 162 -10.32 6.66 -6.02
C LEU A 162 -9.31 5.69 -6.63
N ARG A 163 -8.30 6.22 -7.36
CA ARG A 163 -7.15 5.40 -7.73
C ARG A 163 -6.30 5.16 -6.49
N PRO A 164 -5.84 3.91 -6.27
CA PRO A 164 -4.91 3.63 -5.18
C PRO A 164 -3.61 4.41 -5.35
N GLY A 165 -2.99 4.79 -4.24
CA GLY A 165 -1.76 5.57 -4.20
C GLY A 165 -0.51 4.73 -4.02
N VAL A 166 0.63 5.24 -4.51
CA VAL A 166 1.96 4.78 -4.12
C VAL A 166 2.21 5.17 -2.65
N THR A 167 1.74 6.35 -2.29
CA THR A 167 1.72 6.82 -0.90
C THR A 167 0.31 7.23 -0.49
N ASP A 168 0.03 7.21 0.79
CA ASP A 168 -1.24 7.64 1.37
C ASP A 168 -0.98 8.50 2.62
N PRO A 169 -1.93 9.38 2.99
CA PRO A 169 -1.80 10.24 4.16
C PRO A 169 -1.67 9.47 5.49
N ALA A 170 -2.22 8.25 5.56
CA ALA A 170 -2.13 7.42 6.75
C ALA A 170 -0.71 6.88 6.90
N SER A 171 -0.10 6.34 5.84
CA SER A 171 1.30 5.88 5.83
C SER A 171 2.28 6.98 6.21
N ILE A 172 2.02 8.23 5.80
CA ILE A 172 2.86 9.38 6.20
C ILE A 172 2.68 9.68 7.69
N ARG A 173 1.43 9.67 8.18
CA ARG A 173 1.10 10.04 9.55
C ARG A 173 1.49 8.97 10.57
N TYR A 174 1.39 7.70 10.20
CA TYR A 174 1.68 6.53 11.04
C TYR A 174 2.96 5.82 10.63
N ARG A 175 3.95 6.56 10.15
CA ARG A 175 5.25 6.04 9.70
C ARG A 175 5.92 5.12 10.71
N ASP A 176 5.73 5.41 12.00
CA ASP A 176 6.25 4.63 13.13
C ASP A 176 5.12 3.77 13.76
N GLU A 177 4.46 2.93 12.96
CA GLU A 177 3.36 2.04 13.42
C GLU A 177 3.78 1.18 14.63
N THR A 178 5.06 0.79 14.70
CA THR A 178 5.63 0.07 15.83
C THR A 178 5.56 0.83 17.16
N ARG A 179 5.52 2.16 17.14
CA ARG A 179 5.33 3.01 18.34
C ARG A 179 3.86 3.18 18.72
N CYS A 180 2.95 2.91 17.80
CA CYS A 180 1.51 3.07 18.03
C CYS A 180 0.84 1.77 18.47
N TRP A 181 1.51 0.63 18.31
CA TRP A 181 1.00 -0.67 18.74
C TRP A 181 1.27 -0.87 20.25
N VAL A 182 0.28 -0.53 21.06
CA VAL A 182 0.25 -0.95 22.48
C VAL A 182 -0.43 -2.32 22.49
N PRO A 183 0.29 -3.42 22.83
CA PRO A 183 -0.35 -4.72 22.95
C PRO A 183 -1.48 -4.60 23.99
N PRO A 184 -2.65 -5.24 23.75
CA PRO A 184 -3.69 -5.27 24.75
C PRO A 184 -3.11 -5.88 26.05
N PRO A 185 -3.49 -5.37 27.23
CA PRO A 185 -3.02 -5.92 28.50
C PRO A 185 -3.35 -7.42 28.52
N ILE A 186 -2.31 -8.24 28.72
CA ILE A 186 -2.47 -9.68 28.90
C ILE A 186 -3.41 -9.82 30.10
N ARG A 187 -4.65 -10.21 29.86
CA ARG A 187 -5.53 -10.65 30.95
C ARG A 187 -4.87 -11.89 31.54
N SER A 188 -4.23 -11.71 32.69
CA SER A 188 -3.80 -12.79 33.55
C SER A 188 -5.06 -13.50 34.10
N GLY A 189 -5.69 -14.30 33.25
CA GLY A 189 -6.73 -15.24 33.63
C GLY A 189 -6.03 -16.46 34.22
N LEU A 190 -6.06 -16.57 35.51
CA LEU A 190 -5.71 -17.76 36.29
C LEU A 190 -6.27 -19.02 35.63
N ILE A 191 -5.40 -19.81 35.01
CA ILE A 191 -5.68 -21.22 34.75
C ILE A 191 -5.40 -21.92 36.11
N SER A 192 -6.43 -22.04 36.94
CA SER A 192 -6.43 -22.96 38.05
C SER A 192 -6.54 -24.37 37.49
N ILE A 193 -5.43 -25.07 37.41
CA ILE A 193 -5.40 -26.51 37.16
C ILE A 193 -5.67 -27.15 38.52
N ARG A 194 -6.83 -27.76 38.67
CA ARG A 194 -7.08 -28.88 39.62
C ARG A 194 -7.07 -30.17 38.86
#